data_73ba8daf145b8213d5f307557df16eb6
#
_entry.id   73ba8daf145b8213d5f307557df16eb6
#
_cell.length_a   1.000
_cell.length_b   1.000
_cell.length_c   1.000
_cell.angle_alpha   90.00
_cell.angle_beta   90.00
_cell.angle_gamma   90.00
#
_symmetry.space_group_name_H-M   'P 1'
#
loop_
_entity.id
_entity.type
_entity.pdbx_description
1 polymer ?
#
loop_
_entity_poly.entity_id
_entity_poly.type
_entity_poly.pdbx_seq_one_letter_code
_entity_poly.pdbx_strand_id
1 'polypeptide(L)'
;MEPKVSIIVPVYNAQEYLKRCVDSILSQDYRDFELLLMDDGSKDASGEICDAYAQQDGRVRVVHKENTGVSDTRNQALELARGTFLQFLDSDDWIVPEATRLLVRSMEEYNCDMVISDFYRVSGERLAQKGDIEEDKVMSRQEFASYMIENPADFYYGVLWNKMYRRSIIEEYHIRMDTSISWCEDFLFNLEYIRHAESFFALQVPIYYYLKRRGSLVSQGASITNTVRMKSNIFEYYNEFYKDVYEDKDYADIRLQVYSFLWAAAKDGGVLPGSKKLGEERRRITREEVEGNGAVIGQYRFRRLYEYELDLAAQKNMLTLDEALLLCALAQCSACYSARRLGEIAGVGQPRLFLAMQKLERKKLIAPEKPVKE
;
A
#
# COMPACT_ATOMS: atom_id res chain seq x y z
N MET A 1 -0.74 -22.00 20.46
CA MET A 1 -0.73 -21.96 18.98
C MET A 1 0.11 -20.75 18.59
N GLU A 2 0.88 -20.87 17.54
CA GLU A 2 1.58 -19.70 16.98
C GLU A 2 0.56 -18.74 16.36
N PRO A 3 0.74 -17.43 16.52
CA PRO A 3 -0.19 -16.46 15.95
C PRO A 3 -0.08 -16.48 14.40
N LYS A 4 -1.16 -16.10 13.72
CA LYS A 4 -1.16 -15.98 12.27
C LYS A 4 -0.37 -14.75 11.79
N VAL A 5 -0.46 -13.64 12.53
CA VAL A 5 0.20 -12.36 12.20
C VAL A 5 1.07 -11.91 13.35
N SER A 6 2.30 -11.48 13.07
CA SER A 6 3.07 -10.64 13.98
C SER A 6 2.97 -9.19 13.52
N ILE A 7 2.38 -8.35 14.37
CA ILE A 7 2.30 -6.90 14.15
C ILE A 7 3.47 -6.26 14.89
N ILE A 8 4.32 -5.54 14.17
CA ILE A 8 5.57 -4.97 14.67
C ILE A 8 5.45 -3.46 14.75
N VAL A 9 5.67 -2.90 15.94
CA VAL A 9 5.62 -1.46 16.18
C VAL A 9 6.91 -1.02 16.89
N PRO A 10 7.84 -0.38 16.18
CA PRO A 10 8.97 0.29 16.81
C PRO A 10 8.49 1.54 17.55
N VAL A 11 8.96 1.72 18.77
CA VAL A 11 8.54 2.81 19.67
C VAL A 11 9.77 3.61 20.11
N TYR A 12 9.77 4.92 19.88
CA TYR A 12 10.77 5.83 20.43
C TYR A 12 10.18 7.21 20.65
N ASN A 13 10.07 7.63 21.92
CA ASN A 13 9.51 8.92 22.32
C ASN A 13 8.17 9.24 21.64
N ALA A 14 7.21 8.32 21.72
CA ALA A 14 5.93 8.35 21.03
C ALA A 14 4.72 8.52 21.98
N GLN A 15 4.91 8.92 23.24
CA GLN A 15 3.86 8.95 24.27
C GLN A 15 2.56 9.65 23.83
N GLU A 16 2.66 10.65 22.94
CA GLU A 16 1.51 11.42 22.45
C GLU A 16 0.60 10.60 21.52
N TYR A 17 1.18 9.67 20.77
CA TYR A 17 0.49 8.97 19.68
C TYR A 17 0.29 7.48 19.95
N LEU A 18 1.17 6.87 20.74
CA LEU A 18 1.29 5.44 20.95
C LEU A 18 -0.03 4.78 21.38
N LYS A 19 -0.78 5.45 22.27
CA LYS A 19 -2.07 4.93 22.73
C LYS A 19 -3.05 4.73 21.57
N ARG A 20 -3.19 5.72 20.69
CA ARG A 20 -4.07 5.60 19.49
C ARG A 20 -3.60 4.47 18.56
N CYS A 21 -2.30 4.34 18.35
CA CYS A 21 -1.72 3.28 17.55
C CYS A 21 -2.10 1.91 18.13
N VAL A 22 -1.78 1.66 19.40
CA VAL A 22 -2.04 0.37 20.05
C VAL A 22 -3.53 0.06 20.15
N ASP A 23 -4.37 1.05 20.51
CA ASP A 23 -5.82 0.89 20.57
C ASP A 23 -6.39 0.47 19.20
N SER A 24 -5.88 1.03 18.10
CA SER A 24 -6.31 0.66 16.75
C SER A 24 -5.94 -0.78 16.38
N ILE A 25 -4.82 -1.29 16.90
CA ILE A 25 -4.38 -2.67 16.71
C ILE A 25 -5.20 -3.63 17.57
N LEU A 26 -5.38 -3.33 18.84
CA LEU A 26 -6.10 -4.20 19.76
C LEU A 26 -7.61 -4.27 19.46
N SER A 27 -8.16 -3.24 18.82
CA SER A 27 -9.56 -3.21 18.35
C SER A 27 -9.79 -3.89 17.00
N GLN A 28 -8.77 -4.46 16.35
CA GLN A 28 -8.94 -5.19 15.10
C GLN A 28 -9.99 -6.32 15.24
N ASP A 29 -10.83 -6.48 14.23
CA ASP A 29 -11.81 -7.56 14.17
C ASP A 29 -11.16 -8.95 13.92
N TYR A 30 -9.93 -8.98 13.44
CA TYR A 30 -9.07 -10.16 13.36
C TYR A 30 -8.34 -10.37 14.69
N ARG A 31 -8.42 -11.57 15.29
CA ARG A 31 -7.93 -11.81 16.65
C ARG A 31 -6.66 -12.64 16.74
N ASP A 32 -6.31 -13.37 15.68
CA ASP A 32 -5.16 -14.29 15.68
C ASP A 32 -3.85 -13.56 15.30
N PHE A 33 -3.41 -12.69 16.20
CA PHE A 33 -2.15 -11.96 16.06
C PHE A 33 -1.42 -11.82 17.39
N GLU A 34 -0.12 -11.59 17.34
CA GLU A 34 0.70 -11.01 18.41
C GLU A 34 1.08 -9.56 18.03
N LEU A 35 1.24 -8.72 19.05
CA LEU A 35 1.73 -7.36 18.92
C LEU A 35 3.09 -7.23 19.59
N LEU A 36 4.12 -6.91 18.82
CA LEU A 36 5.48 -6.65 19.30
C LEU A 36 5.68 -5.13 19.42
N LEU A 37 5.68 -4.62 20.65
CA LEU A 37 6.03 -3.23 20.95
C LEU A 37 7.53 -3.19 21.29
N MET A 38 8.32 -2.61 20.41
CA MET A 38 9.78 -2.57 20.52
C MET A 38 10.21 -1.18 20.96
N ASP A 39 10.37 -0.97 22.27
CA ASP A 39 10.79 0.30 22.84
C ASP A 39 12.31 0.49 22.70
N ASP A 40 12.69 1.35 21.77
CA ASP A 40 14.08 1.66 21.42
C ASP A 40 14.69 2.71 22.39
N GLY A 41 14.55 2.48 23.70
CA GLY A 41 15.15 3.31 24.73
C GLY A 41 14.46 4.68 24.87
N SER A 42 13.14 4.72 24.85
CA SER A 42 12.35 5.94 25.07
C SER A 42 12.70 6.61 26.39
N LYS A 43 12.69 7.95 26.39
CA LYS A 43 12.95 8.77 27.59
C LYS A 43 11.70 9.48 28.12
N ASP A 44 10.59 9.32 27.41
CA ASP A 44 9.26 9.78 27.79
C ASP A 44 8.43 8.62 28.37
N ALA A 45 7.13 8.80 28.54
CA ALA A 45 6.25 7.77 29.11
C ALA A 45 5.94 6.60 28.15
N SER A 46 6.57 6.50 26.96
CA SER A 46 6.27 5.46 25.98
C SER A 46 6.48 4.05 26.54
N GLY A 47 7.60 3.82 27.25
CA GLY A 47 7.88 2.52 27.87
C GLY A 47 6.81 2.10 28.88
N GLU A 48 6.39 3.01 29.77
CA GLU A 48 5.33 2.76 30.74
C GLU A 48 3.98 2.45 30.06
N ILE A 49 3.69 3.14 28.96
CA ILE A 49 2.48 2.88 28.15
C ILE A 49 2.55 1.48 27.54
N CYS A 50 3.68 1.06 26.98
CA CYS A 50 3.87 -0.29 26.46
C CYS A 50 3.60 -1.36 27.54
N ASP A 51 4.21 -1.21 28.73
CA ASP A 51 4.04 -2.14 29.83
C ASP A 51 2.58 -2.25 30.31
N ALA A 52 1.88 -1.11 30.35
CA ALA A 52 0.47 -1.10 30.71
C ALA A 52 -0.39 -1.91 29.74
N TYR A 53 -0.12 -1.85 28.43
CA TYR A 53 -0.81 -2.67 27.44
C TYR A 53 -0.45 -4.16 27.55
N ALA A 54 0.81 -4.51 27.80
CA ALA A 54 1.20 -5.90 28.00
C ALA A 54 0.55 -6.55 29.23
N GLN A 55 0.28 -5.76 30.27
CA GLN A 55 -0.46 -6.23 31.46
C GLN A 55 -1.95 -6.45 31.18
N GLN A 56 -2.54 -5.73 30.20
CA GLN A 56 -3.97 -5.79 29.89
C GLN A 56 -4.33 -6.83 28.84
N ASP A 57 -3.43 -7.11 27.88
CA ASP A 57 -3.72 -8.00 26.76
C ASP A 57 -2.54 -8.96 26.51
N GLY A 58 -2.78 -10.24 26.70
CA GLY A 58 -1.77 -11.29 26.53
C GLY A 58 -1.21 -11.47 25.12
N ARG A 59 -1.78 -10.80 24.11
CA ARG A 59 -1.24 -10.76 22.76
C ARG A 59 -0.10 -9.76 22.62
N VAL A 60 0.04 -8.82 23.56
CA VAL A 60 1.07 -7.77 23.55
C VAL A 60 2.34 -8.29 24.20
N ARG A 61 3.44 -8.15 23.51
CA ARG A 61 4.79 -8.43 23.99
C ARG A 61 5.63 -7.17 23.88
N VAL A 62 6.26 -6.77 24.95
CA VAL A 62 7.10 -5.57 25.01
C VAL A 62 8.57 -5.99 25.10
N VAL A 63 9.40 -5.28 24.37
CA VAL A 63 10.86 -5.38 24.48
C VAL A 63 11.42 -3.99 24.68
N HIS A 64 12.09 -3.78 25.81
CA HIS A 64 12.87 -2.57 26.07
C HIS A 64 14.32 -2.81 25.72
N LYS A 65 14.92 -1.89 24.98
CA LYS A 65 16.33 -1.98 24.58
C LYS A 65 17.00 -0.60 24.63
N GLU A 66 18.30 -0.58 24.58
CA GLU A 66 19.04 0.68 24.35
C GLU A 66 18.72 1.20 22.93
N ASN A 67 18.73 2.53 22.78
CA ASN A 67 18.47 3.13 21.47
C ASN A 67 19.58 2.80 20.48
N THR A 68 19.23 2.07 19.44
CA THR A 68 20.12 1.70 18.31
C THR A 68 19.52 2.06 16.96
N GLY A 69 18.34 2.70 16.94
CA GLY A 69 17.67 3.15 15.74
C GLY A 69 16.63 2.17 15.21
N VAL A 70 15.77 2.69 14.34
CA VAL A 70 14.56 1.99 13.85
C VAL A 70 14.88 0.72 13.06
N SER A 71 15.94 0.71 12.24
CA SER A 71 16.36 -0.45 11.45
C SER A 71 16.75 -1.64 12.35
N ASP A 72 17.60 -1.41 13.35
CA ASP A 72 17.99 -2.44 14.30
C ASP A 72 16.80 -2.91 15.14
N THR A 73 15.95 -1.99 15.56
CA THR A 73 14.73 -2.28 16.33
C THR A 73 13.78 -3.19 15.53
N ARG A 74 13.57 -2.92 14.25
CA ARG A 74 12.76 -3.78 13.38
C ARG A 74 13.44 -5.13 13.13
N ASN A 75 14.76 -5.16 12.96
CA ASN A 75 15.51 -6.41 12.81
C ASN A 75 15.37 -7.32 14.05
N GLN A 76 15.48 -6.76 15.25
CA GLN A 76 15.25 -7.52 16.48
C GLN A 76 13.81 -8.02 16.59
N ALA A 77 12.83 -7.23 16.14
CA ALA A 77 11.44 -7.66 16.08
C ALA A 77 11.22 -8.82 15.11
N LEU A 78 11.91 -8.84 13.97
CA LEU A 78 11.88 -9.93 13.01
C LEU A 78 12.36 -11.25 13.64
N GLU A 79 13.42 -11.22 14.45
CA GLU A 79 13.92 -12.42 15.17
C GLU A 79 12.90 -12.95 16.21
N LEU A 80 12.05 -12.08 16.76
CA LEU A 80 11.07 -12.42 17.79
C LEU A 80 9.69 -12.79 17.22
N ALA A 81 9.43 -12.45 15.96
CA ALA A 81 8.15 -12.67 15.30
C ALA A 81 7.88 -14.16 15.06
N ARG A 82 6.65 -14.60 15.38
CA ARG A 82 6.22 -16.01 15.25
C ARG A 82 5.11 -16.19 14.22
N GLY A 83 4.49 -15.09 13.76
CA GLY A 83 3.40 -15.12 12.80
C GLY A 83 3.80 -15.65 11.44
N THR A 84 2.86 -16.27 10.75
CA THR A 84 3.03 -16.65 9.33
C THR A 84 3.22 -15.42 8.46
N PHE A 85 2.53 -14.34 8.81
CA PHE A 85 2.60 -13.05 8.13
C PHE A 85 3.12 -11.96 9.05
N LEU A 86 3.77 -10.95 8.46
CA LEU A 86 4.27 -9.77 9.16
C LEU A 86 3.53 -8.52 8.69
N GLN A 87 3.16 -7.68 9.63
CA GLN A 87 2.58 -6.36 9.41
C GLN A 87 3.36 -5.34 10.23
N PHE A 88 3.82 -4.25 9.61
CA PHE A 88 4.52 -3.17 10.30
C PHE A 88 3.59 -1.98 10.51
N LEU A 89 3.71 -1.30 11.64
CA LEU A 89 3.08 -0.01 11.90
C LEU A 89 4.09 0.93 12.55
N ASP A 90 4.00 2.21 12.22
CA ASP A 90 4.73 3.25 12.95
C ASP A 90 3.91 3.72 14.17
N SER A 91 4.59 4.03 15.27
CA SER A 91 3.94 4.31 16.56
C SER A 91 3.11 5.59 16.62
N ASP A 92 3.21 6.45 15.60
CA ASP A 92 2.42 7.68 15.47
C ASP A 92 1.20 7.55 14.54
N ASP A 93 1.02 6.38 13.90
CA ASP A 93 -0.02 6.08 12.94
C ASP A 93 -1.13 5.18 13.53
N TRP A 94 -2.16 4.86 12.75
CA TRP A 94 -3.22 3.92 13.14
C TRP A 94 -3.88 3.26 11.93
N ILE A 95 -4.64 2.20 12.17
CA ILE A 95 -5.30 1.39 11.13
C ILE A 95 -6.81 1.30 11.32
N VAL A 96 -7.54 1.04 10.23
CA VAL A 96 -8.99 0.76 10.31
C VAL A 96 -9.25 -0.58 11.01
N PRO A 97 -10.42 -0.78 11.65
CA PRO A 97 -10.73 -2.01 12.40
C PRO A 97 -10.61 -3.32 11.61
N GLU A 98 -10.78 -3.27 10.30
CA GLU A 98 -10.75 -4.43 9.40
C GLU A 98 -9.41 -4.65 8.70
N ALA A 99 -8.42 -3.80 8.95
CA ALA A 99 -7.14 -3.77 8.22
C ALA A 99 -6.45 -5.14 8.19
N THR A 100 -6.17 -5.70 9.36
CA THR A 100 -5.44 -6.98 9.46
C THR A 100 -6.23 -8.12 8.81
N ARG A 101 -7.55 -8.18 9.01
CA ARG A 101 -8.39 -9.20 8.37
C ARG A 101 -8.39 -9.11 6.85
N LEU A 102 -8.48 -7.90 6.29
CA LEU A 102 -8.46 -7.70 4.84
C LEU A 102 -7.11 -8.12 4.25
N LEU A 103 -6.01 -7.76 4.89
CA LEU A 103 -4.67 -8.17 4.47
C LEU A 103 -4.50 -9.69 4.53
N VAL A 104 -4.84 -10.33 5.66
CA VAL A 104 -4.73 -11.80 5.82
C VAL A 104 -5.58 -12.51 4.80
N ARG A 105 -6.84 -12.07 4.62
CA ARG A 105 -7.73 -12.65 3.64
C ARG A 105 -7.15 -12.59 2.24
N SER A 106 -6.58 -11.44 1.83
CA SER A 106 -5.96 -11.30 0.51
C SER A 106 -4.73 -12.21 0.37
N MET A 107 -3.87 -12.31 1.42
CA MET A 107 -2.73 -13.23 1.41
C MET A 107 -3.15 -14.70 1.22
N GLU A 108 -4.24 -15.11 1.87
CA GLU A 108 -4.72 -16.50 1.83
C GLU A 108 -5.54 -16.80 0.57
N GLU A 109 -6.48 -15.94 0.20
CA GLU A 109 -7.37 -16.12 -0.96
C GLU A 109 -6.58 -16.20 -2.28
N TYR A 110 -5.58 -15.32 -2.42
CA TYR A 110 -4.75 -15.27 -3.62
C TYR A 110 -3.44 -16.04 -3.49
N ASN A 111 -3.16 -16.61 -2.33
CA ASN A 111 -1.90 -17.29 -2.01
C ASN A 111 -0.67 -16.50 -2.47
N CYS A 112 -0.70 -15.18 -2.28
CA CYS A 112 0.40 -14.31 -2.69
C CYS A 112 1.47 -14.16 -1.60
N ASP A 113 2.63 -13.66 -2.01
CA ASP A 113 3.77 -13.48 -1.12
C ASP A 113 3.73 -12.12 -0.44
N MET A 114 3.15 -11.12 -1.09
CA MET A 114 2.97 -9.79 -0.53
C MET A 114 1.62 -9.18 -0.95
N VAL A 115 0.96 -8.53 -0.01
CA VAL A 115 -0.17 -7.64 -0.28
C VAL A 115 0.28 -6.21 0.00
N ILE A 116 -0.03 -5.29 -0.91
CA ILE A 116 0.13 -3.85 -0.75
C ILE A 116 -1.24 -3.18 -0.73
N SER A 117 -1.47 -2.23 0.17
CA SER A 117 -2.76 -1.55 0.30
C SER A 117 -2.67 -0.06 0.03
N ASP A 118 -3.80 0.53 -0.31
CA ASP A 118 -3.98 1.97 -0.27
C ASP A 118 -3.91 2.47 1.19
N PHE A 119 -3.71 3.78 1.36
CA PHE A 119 -3.66 4.40 2.67
C PHE A 119 -4.25 5.82 2.66
N TYR A 120 -4.57 6.33 3.85
CA TYR A 120 -4.92 7.72 4.06
C TYR A 120 -3.71 8.51 4.54
N ARG A 121 -3.50 9.67 3.94
CA ARG A 121 -2.56 10.67 4.44
C ARG A 121 -3.32 11.72 5.25
N VAL A 122 -2.91 11.90 6.50
CA VAL A 122 -3.56 12.79 7.47
C VAL A 122 -2.68 14.00 7.74
N SER A 123 -3.24 15.21 7.65
CA SER A 123 -2.56 16.46 8.00
C SER A 123 -3.55 17.43 8.66
N GLY A 124 -3.56 17.47 9.99
CA GLY A 124 -4.60 18.15 10.77
C GLY A 124 -5.96 17.51 10.50
N GLU A 125 -6.93 18.31 10.04
CA GLU A 125 -8.28 17.84 9.67
C GLU A 125 -8.39 17.34 8.22
N ARG A 126 -7.29 17.36 7.47
CA ARG A 126 -7.30 17.00 6.05
C ARG A 126 -6.89 15.54 5.85
N LEU A 127 -7.63 14.88 5.00
CA LEU A 127 -7.42 13.50 4.58
C LEU A 127 -7.25 13.44 3.06
N ALA A 128 -6.33 12.60 2.60
CA ALA A 128 -6.18 12.25 1.20
C ALA A 128 -5.92 10.75 1.06
N GLN A 129 -6.62 10.08 0.16
CA GLN A 129 -6.36 8.71 -0.17
C GLN A 129 -5.20 8.63 -1.16
N LYS A 130 -4.27 7.72 -0.91
CA LYS A 130 -3.16 7.38 -1.78
C LYS A 130 -3.22 5.90 -2.14
N GLY A 131 -3.05 5.62 -3.40
CA GLY A 131 -2.86 4.30 -3.99
C GLY A 131 -2.31 4.49 -5.40
N ASP A 132 -1.79 3.44 -6.01
CA ASP A 132 -1.18 3.53 -7.34
C ASP A 132 -1.65 2.40 -8.27
N ILE A 133 -1.67 1.17 -7.81
CA ILE A 133 -2.05 0.01 -8.60
C ILE A 133 -3.58 -0.12 -8.63
N GLU A 134 -4.15 -0.17 -9.85
CA GLU A 134 -5.60 -0.32 -10.08
C GLU A 134 -6.00 -1.74 -10.54
N GLU A 135 -5.02 -2.63 -10.70
CA GLU A 135 -5.26 -4.01 -11.13
C GLU A 135 -5.84 -4.86 -9.98
N ASP A 136 -6.90 -5.61 -10.29
CA ASP A 136 -7.55 -6.53 -9.37
C ASP A 136 -7.19 -7.98 -9.75
N LYS A 137 -5.91 -8.28 -9.74
CA LYS A 137 -5.34 -9.61 -10.04
C LYS A 137 -4.06 -9.84 -9.27
N VAL A 138 -3.68 -11.10 -9.16
CA VAL A 138 -2.32 -11.44 -8.71
C VAL A 138 -1.34 -11.06 -9.81
N MET A 139 -0.31 -10.34 -9.42
CA MET A 139 0.76 -9.87 -10.29
C MET A 139 2.01 -10.73 -10.07
N SER A 140 2.73 -11.01 -11.15
CA SER A 140 4.10 -11.52 -11.08
C SER A 140 5.05 -10.44 -10.56
N ARG A 141 6.28 -10.85 -10.17
CA ARG A 141 7.35 -9.93 -9.79
C ARG A 141 7.62 -8.87 -10.86
N GLN A 142 7.66 -9.29 -12.11
CA GLN A 142 7.94 -8.39 -13.24
C GLN A 142 6.80 -7.38 -13.45
N GLU A 143 5.53 -7.83 -13.35
CA GLU A 143 4.38 -6.93 -13.42
C GLU A 143 4.37 -5.92 -12.27
N PHE A 144 4.66 -6.36 -11.03
CA PHE A 144 4.74 -5.46 -9.89
C PHE A 144 5.89 -4.45 -10.04
N ALA A 145 7.06 -4.90 -10.49
CA ALA A 145 8.20 -4.03 -10.75
C ALA A 145 7.93 -3.00 -11.87
N SER A 146 7.09 -3.33 -12.86
CA SER A 146 6.69 -2.39 -13.90
C SER A 146 5.88 -1.20 -13.37
N TYR A 147 5.02 -1.40 -12.37
CA TYR A 147 4.36 -0.28 -11.68
C TYR A 147 5.34 0.59 -10.89
N MET A 148 6.30 -0.03 -10.22
CA MET A 148 7.34 0.72 -9.47
C MET A 148 8.19 1.60 -10.38
N ILE A 149 8.51 1.15 -11.60
CA ILE A 149 9.36 1.91 -12.53
C ILE A 149 8.63 3.11 -13.15
N GLU A 150 7.30 3.05 -13.27
CA GLU A 150 6.48 4.17 -13.72
C GLU A 150 6.49 5.32 -12.71
N ASN A 151 6.58 4.99 -11.41
CA ASN A 151 6.61 5.92 -10.29
C ASN A 151 7.81 5.65 -9.37
N PRO A 152 9.05 5.84 -9.84
CA PRO A 152 10.26 5.29 -9.23
C PRO A 152 10.63 5.85 -7.85
N ALA A 153 9.97 6.90 -7.39
CA ALA A 153 10.18 7.50 -6.08
C ALA A 153 8.88 7.63 -5.29
N ASP A 154 7.87 6.81 -5.64
CA ASP A 154 6.59 6.88 -4.95
C ASP A 154 6.67 6.23 -3.57
N PHE A 155 6.18 6.98 -2.59
CA PHE A 155 6.08 6.59 -1.20
C PHE A 155 5.25 5.31 -1.00
N TYR A 156 4.26 5.05 -1.87
CA TYR A 156 3.42 3.86 -1.87
C TYR A 156 4.24 2.56 -1.91
N TYR A 157 5.29 2.52 -2.73
CA TYR A 157 6.17 1.35 -2.83
C TYR A 157 7.27 1.31 -1.76
N GLY A 158 7.68 2.49 -1.28
CA GLY A 158 8.85 2.62 -0.40
C GLY A 158 8.61 2.20 1.04
N VAL A 159 7.42 2.44 1.59
CA VAL A 159 7.12 2.22 3.01
C VAL A 159 6.79 0.77 3.35
N LEU A 160 6.95 0.38 4.62
CA LEU A 160 6.62 -0.99 5.08
C LEU A 160 5.16 -1.13 5.48
N TRP A 161 4.60 -0.12 6.11
CA TRP A 161 3.36 -0.18 6.87
C TRP A 161 2.07 -0.33 6.05
N ASN A 162 2.10 -0.13 4.75
CA ASN A 162 0.98 -0.41 3.86
C ASN A 162 1.04 -1.82 3.24
N LYS A 163 1.87 -2.71 3.80
CA LYS A 163 2.10 -4.05 3.25
C LYS A 163 1.93 -5.13 4.30
N MET A 164 1.62 -6.32 3.82
CA MET A 164 1.74 -7.57 4.58
C MET A 164 2.70 -8.51 3.85
N TYR A 165 3.60 -9.12 4.60
CA TYR A 165 4.69 -9.94 4.08
C TYR A 165 4.55 -11.39 4.55
N ARG A 166 4.94 -12.34 3.73
CA ARG A 166 5.11 -13.74 4.12
C ARG A 166 6.44 -13.89 4.87
N ARG A 167 6.39 -14.22 6.16
CA ARG A 167 7.59 -14.32 7.01
C ARG A 167 8.60 -15.34 6.50
N SER A 168 8.17 -16.48 5.94
CA SER A 168 9.07 -17.53 5.46
C SER A 168 10.09 -17.03 4.42
N ILE A 169 9.72 -16.07 3.56
CA ILE A 169 10.64 -15.47 2.58
C ILE A 169 11.72 -14.67 3.31
N ILE A 170 11.33 -13.87 4.32
CA ILE A 170 12.28 -13.06 5.09
C ILE A 170 13.28 -13.95 5.84
N GLU A 171 12.81 -15.07 6.38
CA GLU A 171 13.66 -16.04 7.10
C GLU A 171 14.58 -16.82 6.15
N GLU A 172 14.05 -17.34 5.05
CA GLU A 172 14.78 -18.15 4.07
C GLU A 172 15.95 -17.37 3.45
N TYR A 173 15.71 -16.11 3.10
CA TYR A 173 16.72 -15.28 2.45
C TYR A 173 17.43 -14.32 3.42
N HIS A 174 17.18 -14.44 4.74
CA HIS A 174 17.80 -13.61 5.78
C HIS A 174 17.67 -12.12 5.54
N ILE A 175 16.51 -11.68 5.03
CA ILE A 175 16.25 -10.27 4.68
C ILE A 175 16.22 -9.43 5.95
N ARG A 176 17.11 -8.45 6.05
CA ARG A 176 17.24 -7.53 7.19
C ARG A 176 17.48 -6.11 6.70
N MET A 177 17.08 -5.14 7.51
CA MET A 177 17.36 -3.73 7.27
C MET A 177 18.84 -3.43 7.51
N ASP A 178 19.46 -2.65 6.64
CA ASP A 178 20.82 -2.19 6.82
C ASP A 178 20.85 -1.08 7.88
N THR A 179 21.46 -1.37 9.03
CA THR A 179 21.56 -0.43 10.15
C THR A 179 22.51 0.74 9.91
N SER A 180 23.34 0.67 8.87
CA SER A 180 24.22 1.76 8.45
C SER A 180 23.50 2.85 7.64
N ILE A 181 22.29 2.54 7.15
CA ILE A 181 21.46 3.44 6.36
C ILE A 181 20.37 4.03 7.24
N SER A 182 20.38 5.34 7.38
CA SER A 182 19.43 6.07 8.23
C SER A 182 18.23 6.65 7.47
N TRP A 183 18.15 6.46 6.16
CA TRP A 183 17.07 6.96 5.33
C TRP A 183 16.88 6.07 4.10
N CYS A 184 15.63 5.70 3.77
CA CYS A 184 15.22 4.73 2.75
C CYS A 184 15.59 3.27 3.06
N GLU A 185 15.85 2.93 4.31
CA GLU A 185 16.02 1.56 4.79
C GLU A 185 14.80 0.69 4.45
N ASP A 186 13.60 1.24 4.58
CA ASP A 186 12.32 0.60 4.23
C ASP A 186 12.26 0.23 2.74
N PHE A 187 12.69 1.15 1.88
CA PHE A 187 12.69 0.93 0.44
C PHE A 187 13.68 -0.17 0.03
N LEU A 188 14.88 -0.18 0.62
CA LEU A 188 15.86 -1.23 0.36
C LEU A 188 15.39 -2.59 0.85
N PHE A 189 14.77 -2.65 2.03
CA PHE A 189 14.13 -3.86 2.53
C PHE A 189 13.04 -4.37 1.57
N ASN A 190 12.21 -3.47 1.04
CA ASN A 190 11.19 -3.81 0.06
C ASN A 190 11.80 -4.34 -1.25
N LEU A 191 12.84 -3.70 -1.78
CA LEU A 191 13.53 -4.18 -2.99
C LEU A 191 14.08 -5.59 -2.80
N GLU A 192 14.74 -5.84 -1.65
CA GLU A 192 15.28 -7.16 -1.35
C GLU A 192 14.17 -8.21 -1.18
N TYR A 193 13.07 -7.85 -0.50
CA TYR A 193 11.92 -8.75 -0.38
C TYR A 193 11.30 -9.08 -1.73
N ILE A 194 11.05 -8.08 -2.57
CA ILE A 194 10.45 -8.25 -3.90
C ILE A 194 11.34 -9.10 -4.81
N ARG A 195 12.67 -9.01 -4.66
CA ARG A 195 13.64 -9.85 -5.40
C ARG A 195 13.40 -11.35 -5.18
N HIS A 196 12.91 -11.75 -4.01
CA HIS A 196 12.69 -13.14 -3.62
C HIS A 196 11.21 -13.57 -3.63
N ALA A 197 10.27 -12.63 -3.65
CA ALA A 197 8.84 -12.90 -3.77
C ALA A 197 8.42 -13.07 -5.24
N GLU A 198 7.39 -13.87 -5.51
CA GLU A 198 6.95 -14.19 -6.87
C GLU A 198 5.56 -13.64 -7.19
N SER A 199 4.72 -13.44 -6.15
CA SER A 199 3.30 -13.12 -6.33
C SER A 199 2.86 -11.96 -5.43
N PHE A 200 2.16 -10.99 -6.03
CA PHE A 200 1.78 -9.73 -5.41
C PHE A 200 0.31 -9.42 -5.64
N PHE A 201 -0.34 -8.83 -4.66
CA PHE A 201 -1.72 -8.37 -4.80
C PHE A 201 -1.86 -6.94 -4.27
N ALA A 202 -2.60 -6.09 -5.00
CA ALA A 202 -2.91 -4.73 -4.59
C ALA A 202 -4.32 -4.65 -4.00
N LEU A 203 -4.41 -4.48 -2.70
CA LEU A 203 -5.65 -4.23 -1.99
C LEU A 203 -6.02 -2.75 -2.13
N GLN A 204 -6.92 -2.43 -3.04
CA GLN A 204 -7.35 -1.05 -3.36
C GLN A 204 -8.26 -0.43 -2.28
N VAL A 205 -7.96 -0.72 -1.02
CA VAL A 205 -8.68 -0.21 0.15
C VAL A 205 -7.69 0.53 1.05
N PRO A 206 -7.97 1.79 1.40
CA PRO A 206 -7.12 2.52 2.32
C PRO A 206 -7.38 2.02 3.75
N ILE A 207 -6.43 1.27 4.27
CA ILE A 207 -6.55 0.63 5.59
C ILE A 207 -5.66 1.26 6.65
N TYR A 208 -4.78 2.15 6.29
CA TYR A 208 -3.76 2.76 7.13
C TYR A 208 -3.88 4.27 7.13
N TYR A 209 -3.70 4.93 8.29
CA TYR A 209 -3.68 6.37 8.43
C TYR A 209 -2.27 6.85 8.73
N TYR A 210 -1.61 7.41 7.74
CA TYR A 210 -0.30 8.01 7.85
C TYR A 210 -0.40 9.46 8.33
N LEU A 211 0.10 9.75 9.54
CA LEU A 211 0.07 11.07 10.15
C LEU A 211 1.25 11.93 9.70
N LYS A 212 0.99 12.93 8.86
CA LYS A 212 2.00 13.92 8.50
C LYS A 212 2.15 14.98 9.59
N ARG A 213 3.24 14.90 10.36
CA ARG A 213 3.55 15.85 11.44
C ARG A 213 4.82 16.65 11.18
N ARG A 214 4.93 17.82 11.83
CA ARG A 214 6.19 18.58 11.85
C ARG A 214 7.20 17.84 12.74
N GLY A 215 8.45 17.74 12.26
CA GLY A 215 9.51 17.07 13.03
C GLY A 215 9.60 15.56 12.83
N SER A 216 8.82 14.96 11.89
CA SER A 216 9.05 13.57 11.47
C SER A 216 10.45 13.41 10.85
N LEU A 217 11.02 12.19 10.89
CA LEU A 217 12.33 11.89 10.28
C LEU A 217 12.38 12.32 8.82
N VAL A 218 11.30 12.10 8.07
CA VAL A 218 11.15 12.55 6.67
C VAL A 218 11.26 14.06 6.54
N SER A 219 10.74 14.84 7.51
CA SER A 219 10.80 16.31 7.47
C SER A 219 12.17 16.87 7.86
N GLN A 220 12.95 16.14 8.65
CA GLN A 220 14.30 16.56 9.12
C GLN A 220 15.38 16.32 8.06
N GLY A 221 15.24 15.29 7.24
CA GLY A 221 16.21 14.91 6.19
C GLY A 221 16.10 15.68 4.88
N ALA A 222 15.06 16.50 4.68
CA ALA A 222 14.70 17.12 3.41
C ALA A 222 15.60 18.31 3.00
N SER A 223 16.90 18.07 2.77
CA SER A 223 17.73 19.00 2.00
C SER A 223 17.96 18.45 0.59
N ILE A 224 18.07 19.32 -0.42
CA ILE A 224 18.33 18.92 -1.81
C ILE A 224 19.63 18.11 -1.89
N THR A 225 20.68 18.54 -1.19
CA THR A 225 21.98 17.86 -1.17
C THR A 225 21.90 16.46 -0.56
N ASN A 226 21.18 16.31 0.56
CA ASN A 226 20.97 15.01 1.21
C ASN A 226 20.14 14.07 0.33
N THR A 227 19.11 14.61 -0.33
CA THR A 227 18.26 13.83 -1.26
C THR A 227 19.05 13.31 -2.46
N VAL A 228 19.90 14.15 -3.07
CA VAL A 228 20.75 13.73 -4.20
C VAL A 228 21.76 12.67 -3.76
N ARG A 229 22.43 12.88 -2.63
CA ARG A 229 23.41 11.92 -2.09
C ARG A 229 22.74 10.58 -1.75
N MET A 230 21.59 10.61 -1.11
CA MET A 230 20.82 9.43 -0.78
C MET A 230 20.42 8.66 -2.05
N LYS A 231 19.83 9.33 -3.04
CA LYS A 231 19.44 8.68 -4.31
C LYS A 231 20.65 8.06 -5.03
N SER A 232 21.79 8.72 -4.99
CA SER A 232 23.02 8.18 -5.56
C SER A 232 23.46 6.89 -4.84
N ASN A 233 23.34 6.85 -3.51
CA ASN A 233 23.75 5.69 -2.72
C ASN A 233 22.82 4.49 -2.92
N ILE A 234 21.51 4.71 -3.05
CA ILE A 234 20.53 3.62 -3.22
C ILE A 234 20.32 3.23 -4.70
N PHE A 235 20.80 4.06 -5.64
CA PHE A 235 20.60 3.80 -7.07
C PHE A 235 21.25 2.49 -7.52
N GLU A 236 22.37 2.12 -6.98
CA GLU A 236 23.03 0.85 -7.30
C GLU A 236 22.13 -0.33 -6.95
N TYR A 237 21.54 -0.35 -5.74
CA TYR A 237 20.59 -1.37 -5.32
C TYR A 237 19.34 -1.39 -6.20
N TYR A 238 18.80 -0.22 -6.53
CA TYR A 238 17.64 -0.09 -7.39
C TYR A 238 17.92 -0.61 -8.80
N ASN A 239 19.07 -0.27 -9.35
CA ASN A 239 19.50 -0.70 -10.67
C ASN A 239 19.77 -2.22 -10.73
N GLU A 240 20.46 -2.77 -9.72
CA GLU A 240 20.69 -4.23 -9.61
C GLU A 240 19.37 -4.99 -9.45
N PHE A 241 18.43 -4.46 -8.66
CA PHE A 241 17.11 -5.05 -8.54
C PHE A 241 16.43 -5.23 -9.91
N TYR A 242 16.43 -4.22 -10.78
CA TYR A 242 15.84 -4.33 -12.11
C TYR A 242 16.60 -5.26 -13.06
N LYS A 243 17.91 -5.38 -12.93
CA LYS A 243 18.69 -6.37 -13.68
C LYS A 243 18.36 -7.80 -13.25
N ASP A 244 18.05 -8.02 -11.98
CA ASP A 244 17.67 -9.34 -11.48
C ASP A 244 16.22 -9.73 -11.84
N VAL A 245 15.33 -8.73 -11.96
CA VAL A 245 13.91 -8.96 -12.26
C VAL A 245 13.67 -9.15 -13.76
N TYR A 246 14.48 -8.51 -14.62
CA TYR A 246 14.32 -8.53 -16.08
C TYR A 246 15.49 -9.25 -16.74
N GLU A 247 15.21 -9.99 -17.82
CA GLU A 247 16.26 -10.53 -18.66
C GLU A 247 17.06 -9.38 -19.35
N ASP A 248 18.32 -9.62 -19.68
CA ASP A 248 19.23 -8.60 -20.25
C ASP A 248 18.61 -7.79 -21.38
N LYS A 249 17.83 -8.43 -22.26
CA LYS A 249 17.18 -7.78 -23.39
C LYS A 249 16.09 -6.82 -22.91
N ASP A 250 15.22 -7.28 -22.03
CA ASP A 250 14.09 -6.50 -21.51
C ASP A 250 14.59 -5.36 -20.61
N TYR A 251 15.65 -5.62 -19.82
CA TYR A 251 16.32 -4.58 -19.04
C TYR A 251 16.90 -3.48 -19.95
N ALA A 252 17.47 -3.81 -21.12
CA ALA A 252 17.97 -2.82 -22.06
C ALA A 252 16.88 -1.83 -22.51
N ASP A 253 15.66 -2.31 -22.69
CA ASP A 253 14.51 -1.50 -23.11
C ASP A 253 14.02 -0.54 -22.00
N ILE A 254 14.07 -0.96 -20.74
CA ILE A 254 13.61 -0.16 -19.58
C ILE A 254 14.72 0.65 -18.91
N ARG A 255 15.99 0.47 -19.29
CA ARG A 255 17.16 1.06 -18.61
C ARG A 255 17.06 2.58 -18.41
N LEU A 256 16.54 3.32 -19.38
CA LEU A 256 16.35 4.77 -19.23
C LEU A 256 15.31 5.13 -18.18
N GLN A 257 14.30 4.31 -18.02
CA GLN A 257 13.28 4.47 -16.97
C GLN A 257 13.88 4.16 -15.58
N VAL A 258 14.70 3.09 -15.46
CA VAL A 258 15.46 2.81 -14.23
C VAL A 258 16.34 4.00 -13.85
N TYR A 259 17.07 4.58 -14.80
CA TYR A 259 17.90 5.76 -14.55
C TYR A 259 17.11 7.01 -14.20
N SER A 260 15.83 7.10 -14.58
CA SER A 260 14.96 8.22 -14.22
C SER A 260 14.78 8.38 -12.71
N PHE A 261 14.98 7.31 -11.93
CA PHE A 261 15.00 7.34 -10.47
C PHE A 261 15.94 8.44 -9.91
N LEU A 262 17.09 8.68 -10.54
CA LEU A 262 18.07 9.67 -10.06
C LEU A 262 17.51 11.09 -10.03
N TRP A 263 16.66 11.45 -11.01
CA TRP A 263 16.07 12.80 -11.12
C TRP A 263 14.55 12.84 -10.89
N ALA A 264 13.93 11.68 -10.70
CA ALA A 264 12.53 11.69 -10.30
C ALA A 264 12.40 12.50 -9.00
N ALA A 265 11.66 13.59 -9.04
CA ALA A 265 11.27 14.25 -7.80
C ALA A 265 10.49 13.23 -6.98
N ALA A 266 10.82 13.09 -5.69
CA ALA A 266 9.99 12.31 -4.79
C ALA A 266 8.60 12.93 -4.82
N LYS A 267 7.69 12.38 -5.61
CA LYS A 267 6.37 12.96 -5.87
C LYS A 267 5.56 13.14 -4.58
N ASP A 268 5.91 12.39 -3.56
CA ASP A 268 5.31 12.46 -2.24
C ASP A 268 6.18 13.14 -1.17
N GLY A 269 7.50 13.15 -1.34
CA GLY A 269 8.42 13.85 -0.46
C GLY A 269 8.63 15.32 -0.82
N GLY A 270 8.26 15.73 -2.03
CA GLY A 270 8.41 17.10 -2.52
C GLY A 270 7.42 18.11 -1.95
N VAL A 271 6.62 17.73 -0.96
CA VAL A 271 5.83 18.68 -0.21
C VAL A 271 6.75 19.38 0.78
N LEU A 272 7.20 20.57 0.40
CA LEU A 272 8.03 21.44 1.26
C LEU A 272 7.44 21.50 2.68
N PRO A 273 8.31 21.49 3.72
CA PRO A 273 7.86 21.68 5.10
C PRO A 273 6.95 22.90 5.18
N GLY A 274 5.74 22.74 5.68
CA GLY A 274 4.73 23.80 5.75
C GLY A 274 3.81 23.94 4.54
N SER A 275 4.00 23.19 3.46
CA SER A 275 3.04 23.16 2.35
C SER A 275 1.68 22.62 2.82
N LYS A 276 0.61 23.27 2.34
CA LYS A 276 -0.78 22.80 2.55
C LYS A 276 -1.17 21.67 1.58
N LYS A 277 -0.30 21.28 0.63
CA LYS A 277 -0.53 20.18 -0.30
C LYS A 277 -0.18 18.85 0.37
N LEU A 278 -0.99 17.84 0.14
CA LEU A 278 -0.79 16.48 0.67
C LEU A 278 -0.07 15.55 -0.32
N GLY A 279 0.38 16.06 -1.47
CA GLY A 279 0.95 15.31 -2.58
C GLY A 279 -0.09 15.06 -3.67
N GLU A 280 0.21 14.20 -4.62
CA GLU A 280 -0.77 13.73 -5.60
C GLU A 280 -1.80 12.85 -4.89
N GLU A 281 -3.06 13.21 -4.99
CA GLU A 281 -4.15 12.58 -4.27
C GLU A 281 -5.04 11.83 -5.28
N ARG A 282 -5.35 10.56 -5.01
CA ARG A 282 -6.35 9.82 -5.78
C ARG A 282 -7.75 10.42 -5.56
N ARG A 283 -8.08 10.72 -4.30
CA ARG A 283 -9.34 11.34 -3.89
C ARG A 283 -9.14 12.14 -2.61
N ARG A 284 -9.75 13.32 -2.53
CA ARG A 284 -9.92 14.04 -1.26
C ARG A 284 -11.14 13.49 -0.54
N ILE A 285 -10.95 13.09 0.72
CA ILE A 285 -12.02 12.59 1.57
C ILE A 285 -12.13 13.46 2.79
N THR A 286 -13.33 13.72 3.26
CA THR A 286 -13.57 14.45 4.50
C THR A 286 -13.41 13.51 5.70
N ARG A 287 -13.14 14.10 6.88
CA ARG A 287 -13.04 13.32 8.12
C ARG A 287 -14.34 12.58 8.45
N GLU A 288 -15.50 13.20 8.17
CA GLU A 288 -16.81 12.60 8.36
C GLU A 288 -17.02 11.34 7.48
N GLU A 289 -16.51 11.35 6.23
CA GLU A 289 -16.53 10.17 5.36
C GLU A 289 -15.67 9.02 5.89
N VAL A 290 -14.64 9.32 6.67
CA VAL A 290 -13.73 8.33 7.24
C VAL A 290 -14.22 7.83 8.60
N GLU A 291 -14.78 8.69 9.44
CA GLU A 291 -15.39 8.30 10.72
C GLU A 291 -16.63 7.42 10.51
N GLY A 292 -17.28 7.53 9.33
CA GLY A 292 -18.27 6.59 8.83
C GLY A 292 -17.68 5.31 8.22
N ASN A 293 -16.56 4.81 8.73
CA ASN A 293 -15.72 3.71 8.19
C ASN A 293 -16.44 2.48 7.66
N GLY A 294 -17.60 2.14 8.22
CA GLY A 294 -18.47 1.09 7.68
C GLY A 294 -18.91 1.34 6.24
N ALA A 295 -18.94 2.61 5.78
CA ALA A 295 -19.40 2.95 4.45
C ALA A 295 -18.34 2.67 3.37
N VAL A 296 -17.08 2.99 3.60
CA VAL A 296 -16.00 2.77 2.60
C VAL A 296 -15.75 1.27 2.41
N ILE A 297 -15.64 0.54 3.51
CA ILE A 297 -15.45 -0.92 3.48
C ILE A 297 -16.73 -1.61 2.99
N GLY A 298 -17.92 -1.10 3.38
CA GLY A 298 -19.20 -1.54 2.84
C GLY A 298 -19.31 -1.33 1.34
N GLN A 299 -18.86 -0.18 0.83
CA GLN A 299 -18.81 0.09 -0.62
C GLN A 299 -17.84 -0.84 -1.34
N TYR A 300 -16.66 -1.10 -0.76
CA TYR A 300 -15.71 -2.06 -1.32
C TYR A 300 -16.28 -3.46 -1.37
N ARG A 301 -16.85 -3.96 -0.27
CA ARG A 301 -17.49 -5.29 -0.22
C ARG A 301 -18.66 -5.41 -1.19
N PHE A 302 -19.50 -4.37 -1.26
CA PHE A 302 -20.62 -4.32 -2.19
C PHE A 302 -20.12 -4.32 -3.63
N ARG A 303 -19.08 -3.53 -3.93
CA ARG A 303 -18.46 -3.49 -5.25
C ARG A 303 -17.88 -4.87 -5.63
N ARG A 304 -17.14 -5.53 -4.75
CA ARG A 304 -16.57 -6.86 -4.99
C ARG A 304 -17.65 -7.94 -5.19
N LEU A 305 -18.69 -7.93 -4.36
CA LEU A 305 -19.81 -8.84 -4.54
C LEU A 305 -20.53 -8.57 -5.86
N TYR A 306 -20.77 -7.30 -6.17
CA TYR A 306 -21.42 -6.89 -7.41
C TYR A 306 -20.60 -7.30 -8.64
N GLU A 307 -19.29 -7.05 -8.62
CA GLU A 307 -18.37 -7.43 -9.70
C GLU A 307 -18.31 -8.95 -9.86
N TYR A 308 -18.28 -9.71 -8.76
CA TYR A 308 -18.32 -11.18 -8.78
C TYR A 308 -19.61 -11.73 -9.41
N GLU A 309 -20.77 -11.25 -8.97
CA GLU A 309 -22.05 -11.67 -9.51
C GLU A 309 -22.22 -11.23 -10.97
N LEU A 310 -21.71 -10.04 -11.31
CA LEU A 310 -21.72 -9.53 -12.67
C LEU A 310 -20.82 -10.34 -13.59
N ASP A 311 -19.65 -10.77 -13.11
CA ASP A 311 -18.72 -11.61 -13.88
C ASP A 311 -19.32 -12.99 -14.15
N LEU A 312 -19.97 -13.60 -13.16
CA LEU A 312 -20.73 -14.85 -13.36
C LEU A 312 -21.84 -14.70 -14.40
N ALA A 313 -22.54 -13.58 -14.37
CA ALA A 313 -23.59 -13.29 -15.35
C ALA A 313 -23.00 -13.01 -16.74
N ALA A 314 -21.86 -12.31 -16.79
CA ALA A 314 -21.14 -12.01 -18.02
C ALA A 314 -20.66 -13.29 -18.70
N GLN A 315 -20.02 -14.19 -17.97
CA GLN A 315 -19.54 -15.48 -18.49
C GLN A 315 -20.68 -16.32 -19.10
N LYS A 316 -21.85 -16.36 -18.46
CA LYS A 316 -23.04 -17.05 -18.99
C LYS A 316 -23.51 -16.47 -20.33
N ASN A 317 -23.23 -15.20 -20.60
CA ASN A 317 -23.60 -14.50 -21.82
C ASN A 317 -22.42 -14.28 -22.79
N MET A 318 -21.30 -14.96 -22.56
CA MET A 318 -20.06 -14.83 -23.37
C MET A 318 -19.55 -13.39 -23.44
N LEU A 319 -19.64 -12.66 -22.35
CA LEU A 319 -19.11 -11.30 -22.16
C LEU A 319 -17.94 -11.34 -21.19
N THR A 320 -17.05 -10.36 -21.30
CA THR A 320 -16.07 -10.06 -20.25
C THR A 320 -16.70 -9.17 -19.19
N LEU A 321 -16.09 -9.09 -18.01
CA LEU A 321 -16.57 -8.19 -16.93
C LEU A 321 -16.62 -6.74 -17.40
N ASP A 322 -15.62 -6.25 -18.13
CA ASP A 322 -15.60 -4.89 -18.71
C ASP A 322 -16.75 -4.64 -19.66
N GLU A 323 -17.07 -5.62 -20.52
CA GLU A 323 -18.21 -5.54 -21.43
C GLU A 323 -19.54 -5.48 -20.66
N ALA A 324 -19.66 -6.25 -19.59
CA ALA A 324 -20.84 -6.25 -18.74
C ALA A 324 -20.99 -4.94 -17.93
N LEU A 325 -19.91 -4.43 -17.34
CA LEU A 325 -19.89 -3.13 -16.65
C LEU A 325 -20.29 -1.99 -17.60
N LEU A 326 -19.77 -2.01 -18.82
CA LEU A 326 -20.11 -1.01 -19.83
C LEU A 326 -21.58 -1.08 -20.23
N LEU A 327 -22.14 -2.27 -20.43
CA LEU A 327 -23.58 -2.45 -20.73
C LEU A 327 -24.46 -1.97 -19.58
N CYS A 328 -24.08 -2.26 -18.32
CA CYS A 328 -24.80 -1.77 -17.16
C CYS A 328 -24.75 -0.24 -17.07
N ALA A 329 -23.61 0.38 -17.33
CA ALA A 329 -23.48 1.83 -17.36
C ALA A 329 -24.35 2.45 -18.47
N LEU A 330 -24.34 1.89 -19.67
CA LEU A 330 -25.19 2.34 -20.77
C LEU A 330 -26.68 2.20 -20.49
N ALA A 331 -27.08 1.10 -19.86
CA ALA A 331 -28.50 0.86 -19.50
C ALA A 331 -29.01 1.86 -18.44
N GLN A 332 -28.15 2.39 -17.60
CA GLN A 332 -28.50 3.37 -16.57
C GLN A 332 -28.44 4.83 -17.08
N CYS A 333 -27.83 5.04 -18.22
CA CYS A 333 -27.65 6.37 -18.77
C CYS A 333 -28.83 6.74 -19.67
N SER A 334 -29.53 7.82 -19.33
CA SER A 334 -30.63 8.40 -20.13
C SER A 334 -30.17 9.45 -21.16
N ALA A 335 -28.86 9.71 -21.25
CA ALA A 335 -28.27 10.73 -22.14
C ALA A 335 -26.98 10.24 -22.79
N CYS A 336 -26.62 10.82 -23.93
CA CYS A 336 -25.34 10.58 -24.61
C CYS A 336 -24.17 11.13 -23.77
N TYR A 337 -23.22 10.26 -23.44
CA TYR A 337 -22.00 10.63 -22.74
C TYR A 337 -20.78 10.47 -23.63
N SER A 338 -19.75 11.29 -23.40
CA SER A 338 -18.44 11.06 -24.01
C SER A 338 -17.88 9.71 -23.53
N ALA A 339 -17.04 9.07 -24.34
CA ALA A 339 -16.39 7.82 -23.95
C ALA A 339 -15.64 7.92 -22.61
N ARG A 340 -15.01 9.06 -22.31
CA ARG A 340 -14.38 9.33 -21.03
C ARG A 340 -15.36 9.24 -19.87
N ARG A 341 -16.49 9.91 -19.98
CA ARG A 341 -17.51 9.93 -18.92
C ARG A 341 -18.15 8.58 -18.72
N LEU A 342 -18.33 7.84 -19.80
CA LEU A 342 -18.85 6.48 -19.76
C LEU A 342 -17.89 5.52 -19.04
N GLY A 343 -16.57 5.66 -19.30
CA GLY A 343 -15.53 4.93 -18.57
C GLY A 343 -15.53 5.22 -17.08
N GLU A 344 -15.68 6.50 -16.70
CA GLU A 344 -15.79 6.90 -15.29
C GLU A 344 -17.01 6.28 -14.60
N ILE A 345 -18.17 6.22 -15.28
CA ILE A 345 -19.40 5.62 -14.75
C ILE A 345 -19.27 4.10 -14.64
N ALA A 346 -18.72 3.46 -15.67
CA ALA A 346 -18.50 2.01 -15.70
C ALA A 346 -17.35 1.55 -14.79
N GLY A 347 -16.50 2.47 -14.32
CA GLY A 347 -15.28 2.13 -13.58
C GLY A 347 -14.21 1.43 -14.43
N VAL A 348 -14.24 1.63 -15.75
CA VAL A 348 -13.33 0.98 -16.71
C VAL A 348 -12.35 2.00 -17.27
N GLY A 349 -11.05 1.75 -17.14
CA GLY A 349 -9.98 2.62 -17.67
C GLY A 349 -10.01 2.75 -19.19
N GLN A 350 -9.48 3.87 -19.73
CA GLN A 350 -9.61 4.23 -21.15
C GLN A 350 -9.16 3.14 -22.14
N PRO A 351 -8.02 2.46 -22.00
CA PRO A 351 -7.62 1.40 -22.93
C PRO A 351 -8.59 0.21 -22.94
N ARG A 352 -9.03 -0.22 -21.76
CA ARG A 352 -9.96 -1.34 -21.57
C ARG A 352 -11.36 -0.98 -22.05
N LEU A 353 -11.79 0.27 -21.79
CA LEU A 353 -13.06 0.79 -22.28
C LEU A 353 -13.15 0.73 -23.82
N PHE A 354 -12.10 1.21 -24.49
CA PHE A 354 -12.09 1.22 -25.96
C PHE A 354 -12.18 -0.21 -26.53
N LEU A 355 -11.45 -1.14 -25.93
CA LEU A 355 -11.49 -2.55 -26.33
C LEU A 355 -12.88 -3.18 -26.08
N ALA A 356 -13.48 -2.89 -24.93
CA ALA A 356 -14.83 -3.38 -24.59
C ALA A 356 -15.87 -2.82 -25.56
N MET A 357 -15.81 -1.51 -25.87
CA MET A 357 -16.69 -0.89 -26.86
C MET A 357 -16.60 -1.58 -28.23
N GLN A 358 -15.39 -1.77 -28.76
CA GLN A 358 -15.19 -2.45 -30.05
C GLN A 358 -15.75 -3.88 -30.06
N LYS A 359 -15.58 -4.62 -28.96
CA LYS A 359 -16.10 -5.98 -28.83
C LYS A 359 -17.62 -6.00 -28.79
N LEU A 360 -18.24 -5.08 -28.04
CA LEU A 360 -19.68 -4.94 -27.96
C LEU A 360 -20.31 -4.53 -29.31
N GLU A 361 -19.67 -3.64 -30.05
CA GLU A 361 -20.08 -3.27 -31.43
C GLU A 361 -20.03 -4.48 -32.36
N ARG A 362 -18.94 -5.26 -32.33
CA ARG A 362 -18.82 -6.51 -33.11
C ARG A 362 -19.91 -7.53 -32.77
N LYS A 363 -20.28 -7.61 -31.48
CA LYS A 363 -21.38 -8.46 -31.00
C LYS A 363 -22.77 -7.86 -31.29
N LYS A 364 -22.83 -6.65 -31.85
CA LYS A 364 -24.07 -5.90 -32.14
C LYS A 364 -24.93 -5.62 -30.91
N LEU A 365 -24.30 -5.51 -29.76
CA LEU A 365 -24.93 -5.19 -28.48
C LEU A 365 -25.00 -3.68 -28.21
N ILE A 366 -24.14 -2.91 -28.87
CA ILE A 366 -24.18 -1.45 -28.91
C ILE A 366 -24.01 -0.96 -30.35
N ALA A 367 -24.47 0.24 -30.65
CA ALA A 367 -24.23 0.92 -31.92
C ALA A 367 -23.74 2.35 -31.62
N PRO A 368 -22.73 2.86 -32.38
CA PRO A 368 -22.34 4.25 -32.29
C PRO A 368 -23.51 5.12 -32.77
N GLU A 369 -23.83 6.14 -32.00
CA GLU A 369 -24.82 7.14 -32.39
C GLU A 369 -24.26 7.96 -33.57
N LYS A 370 -25.00 8.04 -34.64
CA LYS A 370 -24.61 8.90 -35.77
C LYS A 370 -24.69 10.35 -35.28
N PRO A 371 -23.66 11.18 -35.52
CA PRO A 371 -23.75 12.59 -35.19
C PRO A 371 -24.99 13.18 -35.90
N VAL A 372 -25.87 13.77 -35.13
CA VAL A 372 -26.98 14.54 -35.66
C VAL A 372 -26.33 15.67 -36.48
N LYS A 373 -26.52 15.66 -37.80
CA LYS A 373 -26.12 16.78 -38.62
C LYS A 373 -27.09 17.92 -38.30
N GLU A 374 -26.58 18.95 -37.59
CA GLU A 374 -27.22 20.24 -37.55
C GLU A 374 -27.27 20.87 -38.95
#